data_5b07b894aa60ef07ebf7d7c43260f10c
#
_entry.id   5b07b894aa60ef07ebf7d7c43260f10c
#
_cell.length_a   1.000
_cell.length_b   1.000
_cell.length_c   1.000
_cell.angle_alpha   90.00
_cell.angle_beta   90.00
_cell.angle_gamma   90.00
#
_symmetry.space_group_name_H-M   'P 1'
#
loop_
_entity.id
_entity.type
_entity.pdbx_description
1 polymer ?
#
loop_
_entity_poly.entity_id
_entity_poly.type
_entity_poly.pdbx_seq_one_letter_code
_entity_poly.pdbx_strand_id
1 'polypeptide(L)'
;MRSIISSFVLAAAVALAAACASSDKPTSPLTPGTSVRQGGVPNTAELPDLIVDSKATQNNWINRVEDLPADFCSVIEGEVTPGVHTLLRFTVTTPNIGKGDVYIGSPLDHWNAGDGLFEFASCHQHFHFTHYAIYSLIDQHGKTWKSAKRGFCMLDTDPFNVNSGDGRWTYRNCGTLTRDGFQGISAGWADTYVFKLGGQYFVLDGGDGQPPVPPGVYTIRVEVNPAFAPVGGTCQRATDPNGMCRQFAETNYNNNIGEATVIITDHPGRAGYGTIKDKTKITAADEIEK
;
A
#
# COMPACT_ATOMS: atom_id res chain seq x y z
N MET A 1 -46.31 35.01 64.99
CA MET A 1 -46.64 33.69 65.57
C MET A 1 -46.18 32.59 64.67
N ARG A 2 -45.34 31.70 65.19
CA ARG A 2 -45.03 30.35 64.71
C ARG A 2 -44.22 30.26 63.41
N SER A 3 -43.20 29.49 63.23
CA SER A 3 -42.40 28.62 64.08
C SER A 3 -41.26 28.17 63.17
N ILE A 4 -40.07 28.22 63.67
CA ILE A 4 -38.82 27.79 63.02
C ILE A 4 -38.78 26.27 63.10
N ILE A 5 -38.56 25.59 61.99
CA ILE A 5 -38.07 24.22 61.98
C ILE A 5 -36.81 24.17 61.12
N SER A 6 -35.69 24.03 61.81
CA SER A 6 -34.39 23.72 61.23
C SER A 6 -34.37 22.26 60.80
N SER A 7 -34.04 22.02 59.53
CA SER A 7 -33.67 20.68 59.07
C SER A 7 -32.20 20.70 58.66
N PHE A 8 -31.40 20.03 59.42
CA PHE A 8 -29.99 19.72 59.10
C PHE A 8 -29.98 18.79 57.91
N VAL A 9 -29.39 19.22 56.82
CA VAL A 9 -29.03 18.33 55.70
C VAL A 9 -27.55 18.00 55.82
N LEU A 10 -27.31 16.74 56.09
CA LEU A 10 -25.98 16.13 56.18
C LEU A 10 -25.42 16.03 54.76
N ALA A 11 -24.40 16.80 54.46
CA ALA A 11 -23.68 16.69 53.17
C ALA A 11 -22.70 15.51 53.24
N ALA A 12 -23.04 14.42 52.59
CA ALA A 12 -22.09 13.33 52.35
C ALA A 12 -21.20 13.72 51.19
N ALA A 13 -19.93 14.01 51.50
CA ALA A 13 -18.89 14.19 50.50
C ALA A 13 -18.53 12.82 49.87
N VAL A 14 -18.96 12.55 48.68
CA VAL A 14 -18.47 11.43 47.90
C VAL A 14 -17.17 11.86 47.22
N ALA A 15 -16.05 11.38 47.76
CA ALA A 15 -14.76 11.51 47.12
C ALA A 15 -14.74 10.58 45.89
N LEU A 16 -14.84 11.15 44.69
CA LEU A 16 -14.51 10.44 43.45
C LEU A 16 -12.98 10.30 43.42
N ALA A 17 -12.50 9.11 43.70
CA ALA A 17 -11.15 8.72 43.36
C ALA A 17 -11.08 8.57 41.82
N ALA A 18 -10.47 9.54 41.16
CA ALA A 18 -10.07 9.40 39.79
C ALA A 18 -8.95 8.36 39.73
N ALA A 19 -9.28 7.13 39.40
CA ALA A 19 -8.30 6.12 39.06
C ALA A 19 -7.75 6.53 37.65
N CYS A 20 -6.55 7.14 37.64
CA CYS A 20 -5.73 7.19 36.44
C CYS A 20 -5.38 5.73 36.11
N ALA A 21 -6.07 5.16 35.15
CA ALA A 21 -5.62 3.94 34.51
C ALA A 21 -4.35 4.31 33.73
N SER A 22 -3.19 4.05 34.33
CA SER A 22 -1.94 3.96 33.61
C SER A 22 -2.11 2.79 32.63
N SER A 23 -2.06 3.08 31.35
CA SER A 23 -1.90 2.06 30.32
C SER A 23 -0.48 1.49 30.48
N ASP A 24 -0.32 0.53 31.36
CA ASP A 24 0.88 -0.28 31.42
C ASP A 24 0.97 -1.08 30.12
N LYS A 25 1.81 -0.60 29.20
CA LYS A 25 2.35 -1.45 28.15
C LYS A 25 2.96 -2.67 28.85
N PRO A 26 2.67 -3.90 28.44
CA PRO A 26 3.35 -5.05 29.00
C PRO A 26 4.83 -4.95 28.61
N THR A 27 5.66 -4.54 29.55
CA THR A 27 7.11 -4.68 29.49
C THR A 27 7.46 -6.12 29.86
N SER A 28 7.13 -7.07 29.03
CA SER A 28 7.85 -8.34 29.01
C SER A 28 9.04 -8.17 28.08
N PRO A 29 10.28 -8.46 28.55
CA PRO A 29 11.39 -8.59 27.63
C PRO A 29 11.04 -9.75 26.70
N LEU A 30 10.71 -9.43 25.45
CA LEU A 30 10.61 -10.42 24.39
C LEU A 30 12.00 -11.06 24.29
N THR A 31 12.14 -12.27 24.82
CA THR A 31 13.18 -13.17 24.36
C THR A 31 13.07 -13.14 22.84
N PRO A 32 14.18 -12.95 22.08
CA PRO A 32 14.10 -13.04 20.62
C PRO A 32 13.53 -14.40 20.29
N GLY A 33 12.22 -14.46 20.10
CA GLY A 33 11.56 -15.65 19.58
C GLY A 33 12.23 -15.92 18.25
N THR A 34 12.75 -17.11 18.08
CA THR A 34 13.22 -17.61 16.80
C THR A 34 12.09 -17.41 15.82
N SER A 35 12.11 -16.29 15.08
CA SER A 35 11.18 -16.02 14.00
C SER A 35 11.30 -17.23 13.07
N VAL A 36 10.20 -17.94 12.86
CA VAL A 36 10.15 -19.00 11.86
C VAL A 36 10.31 -18.27 10.53
N ARG A 37 11.53 -18.22 10.02
CA ARG A 37 11.84 -17.62 8.71
C ARG A 37 11.11 -18.44 7.67
N GLN A 38 10.01 -17.92 7.19
CA GLN A 38 9.36 -18.47 6.00
C GLN A 38 10.14 -17.94 4.79
N GLY A 39 10.78 -18.82 4.07
CA GLY A 39 11.60 -18.47 2.90
C GLY A 39 13.10 -18.54 3.18
N GLY A 40 13.88 -18.37 2.16
CA GLY A 40 15.35 -18.38 2.23
C GLY A 40 15.90 -17.21 3.06
N VAL A 41 17.23 -17.21 3.26
CA VAL A 41 17.91 -16.03 3.82
C VAL A 41 17.93 -14.94 2.75
N PRO A 42 17.51 -13.69 3.05
CA PRO A 42 17.60 -12.59 2.10
C PRO A 42 19.02 -12.40 1.55
N ASN A 43 19.15 -12.21 0.24
CA ASN A 43 20.43 -11.84 -0.38
C ASN A 43 20.59 -10.32 -0.34
N THR A 44 21.22 -9.81 0.71
CA THR A 44 21.53 -8.38 0.87
C THR A 44 22.99 -8.05 0.61
N ALA A 45 23.77 -9.00 0.10
CA ALA A 45 25.18 -8.78 -0.21
C ALA A 45 25.38 -7.94 -1.48
N GLU A 46 24.39 -7.95 -2.38
CA GLU A 46 24.33 -7.15 -3.59
C GLU A 46 23.08 -6.28 -3.58
N LEU A 47 23.00 -5.28 -4.45
CA LEU A 47 21.86 -4.37 -4.52
C LEU A 47 20.79 -4.91 -5.47
N PRO A 48 19.50 -4.63 -5.16
CA PRO A 48 18.39 -4.80 -6.08
C PRO A 48 18.42 -3.76 -7.21
N ASP A 49 17.56 -3.96 -8.18
CA ASP A 49 17.28 -3.02 -9.26
C ASP A 49 15.82 -3.23 -9.70
N LEU A 50 14.91 -2.38 -9.21
CA LEU A 50 13.51 -2.47 -9.55
C LEU A 50 13.21 -1.76 -10.87
N ILE A 51 12.36 -2.39 -11.65
CA ILE A 51 11.75 -1.77 -12.83
C ILE A 51 10.23 -1.86 -12.74
N VAL A 52 9.54 -1.10 -13.58
CA VAL A 52 8.11 -1.27 -13.83
C VAL A 52 7.90 -1.94 -15.18
N ASP A 53 7.20 -3.07 -15.21
CA ASP A 53 6.81 -3.70 -16.48
C ASP A 53 5.67 -2.92 -17.15
N SER A 54 6.03 -1.95 -17.97
CA SER A 54 5.07 -1.14 -18.74
C SER A 54 4.16 -1.97 -19.64
N LYS A 55 4.62 -3.15 -20.13
CA LYS A 55 3.80 -4.02 -20.97
C LYS A 55 2.72 -4.72 -20.16
N ALA A 56 3.02 -5.11 -18.94
CA ALA A 56 2.02 -5.67 -18.03
C ALA A 56 0.88 -4.68 -17.83
N THR A 57 1.18 -3.42 -17.52
CA THR A 57 0.18 -2.35 -17.35
C THR A 57 -0.54 -2.05 -18.67
N GLN A 58 0.19 -1.89 -19.80
CA GLN A 58 -0.38 -1.59 -21.11
C GLN A 58 -1.40 -2.65 -21.58
N ASN A 59 -1.19 -3.90 -21.20
CA ASN A 59 -2.03 -5.02 -21.63
C ASN A 59 -3.12 -5.38 -20.59
N ASN A 60 -3.13 -4.77 -19.43
CA ASN A 60 -4.03 -5.14 -18.34
C ASN A 60 -4.65 -3.91 -17.66
N TRP A 61 -5.53 -3.22 -18.38
CA TRP A 61 -6.35 -2.13 -17.84
C TRP A 61 -7.79 -2.22 -18.36
N ILE A 62 -8.71 -1.66 -17.58
CA ILE A 62 -10.13 -1.57 -17.95
C ILE A 62 -10.76 -0.35 -17.29
N ASN A 63 -11.50 0.42 -18.10
CA ASN A 63 -12.37 1.50 -17.67
C ASN A 63 -13.81 0.98 -17.62
N ARG A 64 -14.47 0.99 -16.48
CA ARG A 64 -15.83 0.48 -16.31
C ARG A 64 -16.57 1.11 -15.13
N VAL A 65 -17.90 0.99 -15.14
CA VAL A 65 -18.76 1.35 -14.01
C VAL A 65 -18.85 0.17 -13.06
N GLU A 66 -18.54 0.41 -11.78
CA GLU A 66 -18.60 -0.57 -10.70
C GLU A 66 -19.41 -0.03 -9.52
N ASP A 67 -20.06 -0.94 -8.81
CA ASP A 67 -20.70 -0.67 -7.54
C ASP A 67 -19.75 -1.19 -6.44
N LEU A 68 -19.24 -0.28 -5.63
CA LEU A 68 -18.32 -0.59 -4.53
C LEU A 68 -19.12 -0.71 -3.23
N PRO A 69 -19.38 -1.93 -2.74
CA PRO A 69 -20.07 -2.15 -1.48
C PRO A 69 -19.27 -1.61 -0.29
N ALA A 70 -19.98 -1.29 0.79
CA ALA A 70 -19.36 -0.74 2.00
C ALA A 70 -18.45 -1.73 2.76
N ASP A 71 -18.48 -3.01 2.41
CA ASP A 71 -17.63 -4.07 2.95
C ASP A 71 -16.35 -4.33 2.16
N PHE A 72 -16.10 -3.57 1.10
CA PHE A 72 -14.82 -3.61 0.39
C PHE A 72 -13.71 -2.97 1.24
N CYS A 73 -12.52 -3.57 1.25
CA CYS A 73 -11.40 -3.06 2.02
C CYS A 73 -10.99 -1.65 1.60
N SER A 74 -10.99 -1.35 0.32
CA SER A 74 -10.73 -0.01 -0.19
C SER A 74 -11.74 1.06 0.29
N VAL A 75 -12.97 0.64 0.64
CA VAL A 75 -13.98 1.52 1.26
C VAL A 75 -13.75 1.64 2.77
N ILE A 76 -13.57 0.51 3.47
CA ILE A 76 -13.34 0.47 4.92
C ILE A 76 -12.09 1.28 5.30
N GLU A 77 -11.04 1.22 4.51
CA GLU A 77 -9.77 1.91 4.75
C GLU A 77 -9.75 3.34 4.19
N GLY A 78 -10.88 3.81 3.66
CA GLY A 78 -11.08 5.21 3.28
C GLY A 78 -10.40 5.63 1.99
N GLU A 79 -10.04 4.69 1.12
CA GLU A 79 -9.47 4.96 -0.19
C GLU A 79 -10.50 5.51 -1.19
N VAL A 80 -11.77 5.10 -1.02
CA VAL A 80 -12.90 5.52 -1.86
C VAL A 80 -14.19 5.50 -1.05
N THR A 81 -15.19 6.28 -1.46
CA THR A 81 -16.54 6.21 -0.88
C THR A 81 -17.31 5.00 -1.43
N PRO A 82 -18.24 4.40 -0.65
CA PRO A 82 -19.11 3.35 -1.19
C PRO A 82 -20.07 3.90 -2.24
N GLY A 83 -20.49 3.05 -3.18
CA GLY A 83 -21.47 3.40 -4.20
C GLY A 83 -21.00 3.09 -5.61
N VAL A 84 -21.74 3.66 -6.58
CA VAL A 84 -21.45 3.44 -8.00
C VAL A 84 -20.41 4.46 -8.47
N HIS A 85 -19.28 3.95 -8.98
CA HIS A 85 -18.18 4.75 -9.50
C HIS A 85 -17.80 4.34 -10.92
N THR A 86 -17.21 5.25 -11.64
CA THR A 86 -16.47 4.94 -12.87
C THR A 86 -15.00 4.79 -12.51
N LEU A 87 -14.44 3.62 -12.75
CA LEU A 87 -13.07 3.28 -12.35
C LEU A 87 -12.21 2.94 -13.57
N LEU A 88 -10.94 3.31 -13.51
CA LEU A 88 -9.90 2.77 -14.37
C LEU A 88 -9.04 1.82 -13.53
N ARG A 89 -9.31 0.52 -13.64
CA ARG A 89 -8.51 -0.52 -12.99
C ARG A 89 -7.34 -0.94 -13.88
N PHE A 90 -6.22 -1.29 -13.27
CA PHE A 90 -5.01 -1.68 -13.99
C PHE A 90 -4.13 -2.61 -13.16
N THR A 91 -3.32 -3.42 -13.83
CA THR A 91 -2.32 -4.28 -13.20
C THR A 91 -0.95 -3.59 -13.24
N VAL A 92 -0.21 -3.69 -12.15
CA VAL A 92 1.19 -3.25 -12.07
C VAL A 92 2.05 -4.44 -11.67
N THR A 93 3.13 -4.66 -12.41
CA THR A 93 4.17 -5.65 -12.10
C THR A 93 5.50 -4.94 -11.97
N THR A 94 6.21 -5.19 -10.87
CA THR A 94 7.47 -4.54 -10.53
C THR A 94 8.57 -5.57 -10.30
N PRO A 95 9.28 -5.96 -11.38
CA PRO A 95 10.37 -6.92 -11.30
C PRO A 95 11.61 -6.35 -10.60
N ASN A 96 12.26 -7.18 -9.80
CA ASN A 96 13.62 -6.98 -9.36
C ASN A 96 14.62 -7.67 -10.33
N ILE A 97 15.26 -6.90 -11.18
CA ILE A 97 16.25 -7.37 -12.16
C ILE A 97 17.68 -7.31 -11.63
N GLY A 98 17.87 -6.83 -10.40
CA GLY A 98 19.16 -6.78 -9.73
C GLY A 98 19.64 -8.16 -9.28
N LYS A 99 20.77 -8.17 -8.61
CA LYS A 99 21.39 -9.40 -8.09
C LYS A 99 21.11 -9.62 -6.60
N GLY A 100 20.77 -8.54 -5.88
CA GLY A 100 20.34 -8.57 -4.49
C GLY A 100 18.83 -8.46 -4.35
N ASP A 101 18.34 -8.78 -3.17
CA ASP A 101 16.92 -8.66 -2.84
C ASP A 101 16.57 -7.23 -2.43
N VAL A 102 15.37 -6.78 -2.79
CA VAL A 102 14.73 -5.72 -2.03
C VAL A 102 14.35 -6.31 -0.68
N TYR A 103 14.95 -5.82 0.37
CA TYR A 103 14.70 -6.28 1.73
C TYR A 103 14.27 -5.11 2.61
N ILE A 104 13.01 -5.11 3.03
CA ILE A 104 12.48 -4.06 3.90
C ILE A 104 12.60 -4.47 5.36
N GLY A 105 12.46 -5.74 5.66
CA GLY A 105 12.61 -6.30 7.01
C GLY A 105 11.31 -6.85 7.58
N SER A 106 11.29 -6.97 8.91
CA SER A 106 10.13 -7.42 9.66
C SER A 106 9.14 -6.26 9.84
N PRO A 107 7.93 -6.33 9.29
CA PRO A 107 6.92 -5.29 9.50
C PRO A 107 6.57 -5.10 10.97
N LEU A 108 6.53 -6.19 11.75
CA LEU A 108 6.20 -6.13 13.17
C LEU A 108 7.29 -5.40 13.98
N ASP A 109 8.57 -5.59 13.64
CA ASP A 109 9.66 -4.87 14.29
C ASP A 109 9.59 -3.36 14.02
N HIS A 110 9.33 -2.97 12.77
CA HIS A 110 9.15 -1.57 12.37
C HIS A 110 7.91 -0.94 13.03
N TRP A 111 6.80 -1.68 13.09
CA TRP A 111 5.58 -1.24 13.78
C TRP A 111 5.84 -1.00 15.26
N ASN A 112 6.53 -1.92 15.94
CA ASN A 112 6.89 -1.79 17.35
C ASN A 112 7.88 -0.65 17.61
N ALA A 113 8.76 -0.37 16.66
CA ALA A 113 9.68 0.77 16.72
C ALA A 113 8.97 2.11 16.47
N GLY A 114 7.80 2.11 15.84
CA GLY A 114 7.02 3.31 15.54
C GLY A 114 7.71 4.23 14.53
N ASP A 115 8.48 3.66 13.60
CA ASP A 115 9.27 4.42 12.61
C ASP A 115 8.47 4.87 11.38
N GLY A 116 7.18 4.48 11.29
CA GLY A 116 6.25 4.91 10.23
C GLY A 116 6.47 4.23 8.88
N LEU A 117 7.33 3.21 8.82
CA LEU A 117 7.62 2.50 7.57
C LEU A 117 6.49 1.57 7.15
N PHE A 118 5.79 1.02 8.14
CA PHE A 118 4.63 0.16 7.94
C PHE A 118 3.41 0.69 8.66
N GLU A 119 2.26 0.45 8.10
CA GLU A 119 0.96 0.62 8.73
C GLU A 119 0.22 -0.73 8.79
N PHE A 120 -0.66 -0.90 9.77
CA PHE A 120 -1.50 -2.09 9.85
C PHE A 120 -2.83 -1.82 9.16
N ALA A 121 -3.07 -2.49 8.06
CA ALA A 121 -4.31 -2.42 7.29
C ALA A 121 -5.40 -3.26 7.97
N SER A 122 -6.35 -2.58 8.60
CA SER A 122 -7.32 -3.24 9.50
C SER A 122 -8.30 -4.16 8.78
N CYS A 123 -8.63 -3.87 7.52
CA CYS A 123 -9.49 -4.72 6.70
C CYS A 123 -8.69 -5.90 6.13
N HIS A 124 -7.52 -5.66 5.61
CA HIS A 124 -6.62 -6.66 5.05
C HIS A 124 -5.99 -7.57 6.11
N GLN A 125 -6.00 -7.15 7.40
CA GLN A 125 -5.42 -7.87 8.54
C GLN A 125 -3.92 -8.17 8.40
N HIS A 126 -3.19 -7.33 7.66
CA HIS A 126 -1.75 -7.44 7.50
C HIS A 126 -1.07 -6.06 7.40
N PHE A 127 0.26 -6.04 7.40
CA PHE A 127 1.04 -4.82 7.29
C PHE A 127 1.21 -4.38 5.86
N HIS A 128 0.99 -3.09 5.61
CA HIS A 128 1.33 -2.40 4.39
C HIS A 128 2.64 -1.62 4.54
N PHE A 129 3.54 -1.78 3.59
CA PHE A 129 4.68 -0.90 3.42
C PHE A 129 4.22 0.41 2.79
N THR A 130 4.52 1.53 3.44
CA THR A 130 4.20 2.86 2.95
C THR A 130 5.25 3.33 1.95
N HIS A 131 4.91 4.23 1.04
CA HIS A 131 5.87 4.86 0.12
C HIS A 131 6.60 3.91 -0.87
N TYR A 132 6.03 2.73 -1.15
CA TYR A 132 6.60 1.82 -2.14
C TYR A 132 6.52 2.37 -3.55
N ALA A 133 5.34 2.85 -3.95
CA ALA A 133 5.10 3.32 -5.29
C ALA A 133 4.13 4.51 -5.34
N ILE A 134 4.24 5.27 -6.43
CA ILE A 134 3.29 6.33 -6.78
C ILE A 134 2.66 5.96 -8.11
N TYR A 135 1.32 5.94 -8.16
CA TYR A 135 0.55 5.74 -9.38
C TYR A 135 -0.12 7.05 -9.76
N SER A 136 0.14 7.51 -10.97
CA SER A 136 -0.38 8.76 -11.51
C SER A 136 -1.07 8.52 -12.85
N LEU A 137 -2.21 9.17 -13.05
CA LEU A 137 -2.90 9.26 -14.34
C LEU A 137 -2.66 10.67 -14.89
N ILE A 138 -2.09 10.80 -16.07
CA ILE A 138 -1.61 12.08 -16.62
C ILE A 138 -2.27 12.32 -17.94
N ASP A 139 -2.89 13.50 -18.15
CA ASP A 139 -3.45 13.91 -19.42
C ASP A 139 -2.39 14.50 -20.37
N GLN A 140 -2.80 14.82 -21.59
CA GLN A 140 -1.94 15.39 -22.62
C GLN A 140 -1.40 16.81 -22.27
N HIS A 141 -1.97 17.44 -21.25
CA HIS A 141 -1.57 18.78 -20.77
C HIS A 141 -0.72 18.70 -19.49
N GLY A 142 -0.42 17.49 -19.00
CA GLY A 142 0.36 17.27 -17.78
C GLY A 142 -0.45 17.36 -16.49
N LYS A 143 -1.79 17.49 -16.56
CA LYS A 143 -2.63 17.41 -15.37
C LYS A 143 -2.63 15.99 -14.83
N THR A 144 -2.52 15.85 -13.52
CA THR A 144 -2.31 14.58 -12.85
C THR A 144 -3.41 14.28 -11.86
N TRP A 145 -3.84 13.01 -11.82
CA TRP A 145 -4.70 12.42 -10.80
C TRP A 145 -3.96 11.27 -10.12
N LYS A 146 -4.24 11.05 -8.83
CA LYS A 146 -3.66 9.98 -8.03
C LYS A 146 -4.59 8.78 -8.00
N SER A 147 -4.03 7.57 -7.88
CA SER A 147 -4.80 6.35 -7.66
C SER A 147 -5.38 6.32 -6.24
N ALA A 148 -6.34 5.41 -6.03
CA ALA A 148 -6.86 5.09 -4.71
C ALA A 148 -5.87 4.28 -3.85
N LYS A 149 -4.91 3.58 -4.45
CA LYS A 149 -3.94 2.72 -3.75
C LYS A 149 -3.09 3.50 -2.74
N ARG A 150 -3.13 3.08 -1.48
CA ARG A 150 -2.45 3.75 -0.35
C ARG A 150 -1.26 2.95 0.17
N GLY A 151 -1.42 1.64 0.35
CA GLY A 151 -0.43 0.76 0.95
C GLY A 151 -0.12 -0.46 0.09
N PHE A 152 0.98 -1.12 0.37
CA PHE A 152 1.51 -2.23 -0.42
C PHE A 152 2.04 -3.32 0.50
N CYS A 153 1.85 -4.58 0.14
CA CYS A 153 2.57 -5.70 0.74
C CYS A 153 3.51 -6.30 -0.29
N MET A 154 4.79 -6.02 -0.16
CA MET A 154 5.81 -6.44 -1.13
C MET A 154 6.12 -7.92 -1.00
N LEU A 155 5.80 -8.71 -2.02
CA LEU A 155 5.99 -10.16 -2.05
C LEU A 155 6.53 -10.64 -3.40
N ASP A 156 7.14 -11.82 -3.38
CA ASP A 156 7.48 -12.60 -4.58
C ASP A 156 6.22 -13.24 -5.15
N THR A 157 5.52 -12.55 -6.07
CA THR A 157 4.28 -13.08 -6.65
C THR A 157 4.49 -13.86 -7.91
N ASP A 158 5.40 -13.38 -8.76
CA ASP A 158 5.66 -13.96 -10.07
C ASP A 158 7.16 -14.11 -10.34
N PRO A 159 7.61 -15.28 -10.85
CA PRO A 159 8.96 -15.39 -11.35
C PRO A 159 9.10 -14.54 -12.62
N PHE A 160 10.07 -13.65 -12.64
CA PHE A 160 10.33 -12.78 -13.80
C PHE A 160 11.57 -13.21 -14.58
N ASN A 161 12.70 -13.30 -13.92
CA ASN A 161 13.96 -13.81 -14.46
C ASN A 161 14.77 -14.48 -13.36
N VAL A 162 14.28 -15.62 -12.89
CA VAL A 162 14.88 -16.37 -11.78
C VAL A 162 16.31 -16.84 -12.04
N ASN A 163 16.80 -16.76 -13.28
CA ASN A 163 18.18 -17.05 -13.62
C ASN A 163 19.12 -15.86 -13.32
N SER A 164 18.61 -14.65 -13.09
CA SER A 164 19.41 -13.48 -12.74
C SER A 164 19.79 -13.46 -11.26
N GLY A 165 19.04 -14.17 -10.42
CA GLY A 165 19.29 -14.37 -8.99
C GLY A 165 19.56 -15.85 -8.68
N ASP A 166 19.41 -16.23 -7.42
CA ASP A 166 19.52 -17.62 -6.98
C ASP A 166 18.22 -18.43 -7.10
N GLY A 167 17.17 -17.81 -7.65
CA GLY A 167 15.87 -18.42 -7.90
C GLY A 167 15.04 -18.68 -6.62
N ARG A 168 15.47 -18.18 -5.47
CA ARG A 168 14.77 -18.41 -4.21
C ARG A 168 13.51 -17.58 -4.13
N TRP A 169 12.42 -18.22 -3.74
CA TRP A 169 11.16 -17.59 -3.39
C TRP A 169 11.15 -17.28 -1.88
N THR A 170 11.54 -16.07 -1.50
CA THR A 170 11.81 -15.69 -0.11
C THR A 170 10.65 -14.98 0.55
N TYR A 171 10.04 -13.99 -0.10
CA TYR A 171 9.06 -13.09 0.48
C TYR A 171 7.65 -13.56 0.16
N ARG A 172 6.92 -14.05 1.18
CA ARG A 172 5.62 -14.72 1.01
C ARG A 172 4.57 -14.33 2.03
N ASN A 173 4.87 -13.39 2.92
CA ASN A 173 3.99 -13.08 4.04
C ASN A 173 4.12 -11.61 4.45
N CYS A 174 2.99 -10.91 4.43
CA CYS A 174 2.91 -9.50 4.79
C CYS A 174 3.09 -9.22 6.30
N GLY A 175 3.02 -10.25 7.14
CA GLY A 175 3.01 -10.10 8.59
C GLY A 175 1.65 -9.63 9.13
N THR A 176 1.41 -9.93 10.41
CA THR A 176 0.24 -9.48 11.16
C THR A 176 0.66 -8.98 12.53
N LEU A 177 -0.27 -8.45 13.34
CA LEU A 177 0.03 -8.01 14.71
C LEU A 177 0.49 -9.15 15.63
N THR A 178 0.25 -10.41 15.27
CA THR A 178 0.58 -11.59 16.09
C THR A 178 1.55 -12.55 15.42
N ARG A 179 1.81 -12.36 14.14
CA ARG A 179 2.71 -13.19 13.34
C ARG A 179 3.60 -12.30 12.50
N ASP A 180 4.88 -12.42 12.72
CA ASP A 180 5.85 -11.70 11.91
C ASP A 180 5.82 -12.13 10.44
N GLY A 181 6.25 -11.25 9.56
CA GLY A 181 6.38 -11.44 8.13
C GLY A 181 7.70 -10.90 7.62
N PHE A 182 7.93 -11.12 6.33
CA PHE A 182 9.06 -10.55 5.63
C PHE A 182 8.57 -9.96 4.33
N GLN A 183 8.73 -8.65 4.18
CA GLN A 183 8.39 -7.96 2.95
C GLN A 183 9.63 -7.61 2.16
N GLY A 184 9.54 -7.80 0.86
CA GLY A 184 10.62 -7.57 -0.08
C GLY A 184 10.34 -8.21 -1.43
N ILE A 185 11.33 -8.19 -2.33
CA ILE A 185 11.27 -8.83 -3.65
C ILE A 185 12.63 -9.48 -3.92
N SER A 186 12.64 -10.80 -4.07
CA SER A 186 13.85 -11.56 -4.40
C SER A 186 14.39 -11.18 -5.77
N ALA A 187 15.71 -11.28 -5.94
CA ALA A 187 16.35 -11.13 -7.25
C ALA A 187 15.74 -12.11 -8.27
N GLY A 188 15.27 -11.59 -9.40
CA GLY A 188 14.62 -12.37 -10.46
C GLY A 188 13.14 -12.64 -10.27
N TRP A 189 12.53 -12.12 -9.20
CA TRP A 189 11.10 -12.16 -8.96
C TRP A 189 10.44 -10.79 -9.20
N ALA A 190 9.12 -10.79 -9.27
CA ALA A 190 8.32 -9.58 -9.36
C ALA A 190 7.23 -9.57 -8.30
N ASP A 191 6.85 -8.38 -7.90
CA ASP A 191 5.63 -8.14 -7.15
C ASP A 191 4.55 -7.60 -8.10
N THR A 192 3.42 -8.30 -8.18
CA THR A 192 2.32 -7.97 -9.08
C THR A 192 1.05 -7.63 -8.32
N TYR A 193 0.56 -6.42 -8.54
CA TYR A 193 -0.74 -5.94 -8.07
C TYR A 193 -1.74 -6.05 -9.22
N VAL A 194 -2.57 -7.09 -9.18
CA VAL A 194 -3.57 -7.33 -10.21
C VAL A 194 -4.73 -6.35 -10.10
N PHE A 195 -5.38 -6.03 -11.21
CA PHE A 195 -6.46 -5.04 -11.32
C PHE A 195 -7.67 -5.26 -10.39
N LYS A 196 -7.81 -6.44 -9.80
CA LYS A 196 -8.91 -6.78 -8.88
C LYS A 196 -8.67 -6.33 -7.44
N LEU A 197 -7.42 -6.11 -7.06
CA LEU A 197 -7.04 -5.75 -5.69
C LEU A 197 -7.63 -4.41 -5.26
N GLY A 198 -7.80 -4.25 -3.95
CA GLY A 198 -8.24 -3.01 -3.33
C GLY A 198 -7.36 -1.83 -3.71
N GLY A 199 -7.99 -0.70 -4.03
CA GLY A 199 -7.30 0.52 -4.43
C GLY A 199 -6.54 0.48 -5.76
N GLN A 200 -6.46 -0.66 -6.45
CA GLN A 200 -5.73 -0.82 -7.72
C GLN A 200 -6.49 -0.17 -8.90
N TYR A 201 -6.86 1.10 -8.72
CA TYR A 201 -7.64 1.88 -9.68
C TYR A 201 -7.50 3.39 -9.48
N PHE A 202 -7.92 4.15 -10.52
CA PHE A 202 -8.24 5.57 -10.44
C PHE A 202 -9.75 5.74 -10.41
N VAL A 203 -10.24 6.64 -9.55
CA VAL A 203 -11.65 7.04 -9.50
C VAL A 203 -11.88 8.13 -10.54
N LEU A 204 -12.65 7.84 -11.58
CA LEU A 204 -12.80 8.73 -12.75
C LEU A 204 -13.94 9.74 -12.63
N ASP A 205 -14.94 9.45 -11.83
CA ASP A 205 -16.10 10.33 -11.58
C ASP A 205 -15.87 11.38 -10.48
N GLY A 206 -14.64 11.46 -10.00
CA GLY A 206 -14.24 12.37 -8.93
C GLY A 206 -14.36 11.71 -7.57
N GLY A 207 -13.64 12.25 -6.61
CA GLY A 207 -13.57 11.72 -5.25
C GLY A 207 -12.18 11.96 -4.66
N ASP A 208 -12.04 11.70 -3.37
CA ASP A 208 -10.78 11.89 -2.63
C ASP A 208 -10.15 13.30 -2.87
N GLY A 209 -11.01 14.31 -2.95
CA GLY A 209 -10.59 15.70 -3.22
C GLY A 209 -10.11 15.98 -4.65
N GLN A 210 -10.26 15.03 -5.57
CA GLN A 210 -9.86 15.16 -6.96
C GLN A 210 -11.06 15.43 -7.89
N PRO A 211 -10.90 16.27 -8.92
CA PRO A 211 -11.98 16.51 -9.88
C PRO A 211 -12.17 15.27 -10.78
N PRO A 212 -13.35 15.12 -11.40
CA PRO A 212 -13.58 14.10 -12.40
C PRO A 212 -12.53 14.10 -13.52
N VAL A 213 -12.25 12.93 -14.07
CA VAL A 213 -11.33 12.71 -15.20
C VAL A 213 -12.13 12.76 -16.49
N PRO A 214 -11.93 13.73 -17.38
CA PRO A 214 -12.64 13.80 -18.66
C PRO A 214 -12.30 12.60 -19.56
N PRO A 215 -13.19 12.23 -20.52
CA PRO A 215 -12.84 11.28 -21.57
C PRO A 215 -11.63 11.75 -22.37
N GLY A 216 -10.75 10.81 -22.76
CA GLY A 216 -9.54 11.16 -23.51
C GLY A 216 -8.48 10.09 -23.48
N VAL A 217 -7.29 10.44 -23.98
CA VAL A 217 -6.09 9.62 -23.94
C VAL A 217 -5.23 10.07 -22.77
N TYR A 218 -4.78 9.11 -21.97
CA TYR A 218 -4.02 9.34 -20.76
C TYR A 218 -2.81 8.42 -20.68
N THR A 219 -1.86 8.80 -19.86
CA THR A 219 -0.73 7.96 -19.45
C THR A 219 -0.93 7.53 -18.00
N ILE A 220 -0.96 6.22 -17.73
CA ILE A 220 -0.70 5.69 -16.40
C ILE A 220 0.82 5.71 -16.24
N ARG A 221 1.30 6.42 -15.22
CA ARG A 221 2.70 6.45 -14.81
C ARG A 221 2.83 5.81 -13.44
N VAL A 222 3.67 4.82 -13.36
CA VAL A 222 4.05 4.13 -12.13
C VAL A 222 5.50 4.47 -11.82
N GLU A 223 5.78 4.91 -10.60
CA GLU A 223 7.12 5.14 -10.10
C GLU A 223 7.31 4.33 -8.82
N VAL A 224 8.24 3.37 -8.82
CA VAL A 224 8.60 2.58 -7.64
C VAL A 224 9.79 3.19 -6.91
N ASN A 225 9.88 2.98 -5.59
CA ASN A 225 10.89 3.59 -4.74
C ASN A 225 11.10 5.08 -5.05
N PRO A 226 10.03 5.90 -5.03
CA PRO A 226 10.09 7.30 -5.46
C PRO A 226 11.05 8.11 -4.60
N ALA A 227 11.68 9.12 -5.23
CA ALA A 227 12.55 10.05 -4.53
C ALA A 227 11.76 11.01 -3.63
N PHE A 228 12.31 11.32 -2.48
CA PHE A 228 11.78 12.35 -1.60
C PHE A 228 12.90 13.24 -1.02
N ALA A 229 12.55 14.45 -0.61
CA ALA A 229 13.53 15.39 -0.07
C ALA A 229 14.04 14.93 1.31
N PRO A 230 15.34 15.10 1.61
CA PRO A 230 15.88 14.83 2.94
C PRO A 230 15.17 15.65 4.02
N VAL A 231 14.78 15.01 5.12
CA VAL A 231 14.22 15.68 6.29
C VAL A 231 15.39 16.06 7.22
N GLY A 232 15.52 17.35 7.54
CA GLY A 232 16.65 17.82 8.34
C GLY A 232 18.01 17.67 7.64
N GLY A 233 18.02 17.53 6.31
CA GLY A 233 19.24 17.41 5.51
C GLY A 233 19.85 16.01 5.44
N THR A 234 19.19 14.98 6.00
CA THR A 234 19.67 13.60 6.00
C THR A 234 18.60 12.63 5.55
N CYS A 235 19.02 11.53 4.92
CA CYS A 235 18.18 10.41 4.56
C CYS A 235 18.30 9.32 5.63
N GLN A 236 17.17 8.81 6.08
CA GLN A 236 17.15 7.79 7.13
C GLN A 236 17.54 6.39 6.63
N ARG A 237 17.34 6.10 5.31
CA ARG A 237 17.54 4.77 4.75
C ARG A 237 18.57 4.76 3.62
N ALA A 238 18.21 5.28 2.46
CA ALA A 238 19.11 5.32 1.31
C ALA A 238 19.14 6.72 0.69
N THR A 239 20.24 7.04 0.03
CA THR A 239 20.44 8.30 -0.72
C THR A 239 20.81 7.94 -2.14
N ASP A 240 20.11 8.50 -3.12
CA ASP A 240 20.47 8.32 -4.53
C ASP A 240 21.64 9.24 -4.95
N PRO A 241 22.22 9.05 -6.14
CA PRO A 241 23.34 9.85 -6.61
C PRO A 241 23.05 11.37 -6.72
N ASN A 242 21.78 11.76 -6.74
CA ASN A 242 21.35 13.16 -6.79
C ASN A 242 21.12 13.78 -5.39
N GLY A 243 21.39 13.02 -4.33
CA GLY A 243 21.19 13.46 -2.95
C GLY A 243 19.75 13.37 -2.46
N MET A 244 18.85 12.73 -3.22
CA MET A 244 17.47 12.49 -2.80
C MET A 244 17.36 11.21 -1.98
N CYS A 245 16.44 11.18 -1.03
CA CYS A 245 16.18 10.02 -0.21
C CYS A 245 15.37 8.96 -0.96
N ARG A 246 15.64 7.71 -0.65
CA ARG A 246 14.92 6.53 -1.14
C ARG A 246 14.59 5.60 0.03
N GLN A 247 13.59 4.76 -0.12
CA GLN A 247 13.24 3.79 0.92
C GLN A 247 14.25 2.64 1.01
N PHE A 248 14.87 2.28 -0.10
CA PHE A 248 15.95 1.29 -0.16
C PHE A 248 16.96 1.64 -1.26
N ALA A 249 18.18 1.13 -1.11
CA ALA A 249 19.23 1.32 -2.10
C ALA A 249 19.04 0.41 -3.31
N GLU A 250 19.35 0.92 -4.50
CA GLU A 250 19.29 0.21 -5.77
C GLU A 250 20.54 0.48 -6.61
N THR A 251 20.83 -0.41 -7.57
CA THR A 251 21.92 -0.21 -8.51
C THR A 251 21.63 0.89 -9.53
N ASN A 252 20.35 1.09 -9.87
CA ASN A 252 19.93 2.08 -10.85
C ASN A 252 18.54 2.64 -10.51
N TYR A 253 18.46 3.94 -10.30
CA TYR A 253 17.18 4.63 -10.01
C TYR A 253 16.53 5.26 -11.26
N ASN A 254 17.17 5.17 -12.44
CA ASN A 254 16.66 5.83 -13.65
C ASN A 254 15.63 4.99 -14.41
N ASN A 255 15.45 3.74 -14.03
CA ASN A 255 14.52 2.77 -14.63
C ASN A 255 13.31 2.44 -13.73
N ASN A 256 13.14 3.15 -12.61
CA ASN A 256 12.06 2.97 -11.64
C ASN A 256 10.69 3.45 -12.14
N ILE A 257 10.61 3.93 -13.36
CA ILE A 257 9.41 4.50 -13.94
C ILE A 257 8.97 3.67 -15.13
N GLY A 258 7.68 3.31 -15.13
CA GLY A 258 7.02 2.72 -16.28
C GLY A 258 5.75 3.48 -16.65
N GLU A 259 5.45 3.50 -17.93
CA GLU A 259 4.30 4.23 -18.47
C GLU A 259 3.47 3.34 -19.40
N ALA A 260 2.16 3.55 -19.38
CA ALA A 260 1.21 2.87 -20.25
C ALA A 260 0.14 3.84 -20.76
N THR A 261 -0.17 3.79 -22.06
CA THR A 261 -1.23 4.61 -22.63
C THR A 261 -2.58 3.93 -22.46
N VAL A 262 -3.57 4.68 -21.98
CA VAL A 262 -4.95 4.22 -21.78
C VAL A 262 -5.94 5.17 -22.40
N ILE A 263 -7.14 4.68 -22.68
CA ILE A 263 -8.24 5.48 -23.22
C ILE A 263 -9.39 5.47 -22.22
N ILE A 264 -9.78 6.63 -21.75
CA ILE A 264 -10.97 6.82 -20.92
C ILE A 264 -12.12 7.21 -21.84
N THR A 265 -13.16 6.38 -21.82
CA THR A 265 -14.36 6.60 -22.63
C THR A 265 -15.44 7.32 -21.81
N ASP A 266 -16.32 8.05 -22.48
CA ASP A 266 -17.38 8.82 -21.83
C ASP A 266 -18.39 7.92 -21.09
N HIS A 267 -18.78 6.80 -21.71
CA HIS A 267 -19.77 5.87 -21.16
C HIS A 267 -19.27 4.41 -21.22
N PRO A 268 -18.34 3.99 -20.35
CA PRO A 268 -17.76 2.65 -20.44
C PRO A 268 -18.77 1.53 -20.11
N GLY A 269 -19.82 1.85 -19.35
CA GLY A 269 -20.79 0.88 -18.85
C GLY A 269 -20.16 -0.17 -17.89
N ARG A 270 -20.96 -1.12 -17.43
CA ARG A 270 -20.49 -2.21 -16.54
C ARG A 270 -19.62 -3.24 -17.27
N ALA A 271 -19.81 -3.43 -18.56
CA ALA A 271 -18.96 -4.30 -19.39
C ALA A 271 -17.55 -3.74 -19.56
N GLY A 272 -17.43 -2.43 -19.52
CA GLY A 272 -16.16 -1.70 -19.60
C GLY A 272 -15.50 -1.69 -20.97
N TYR A 273 -14.50 -0.83 -21.09
CA TYR A 273 -13.62 -0.66 -22.24
C TYR A 273 -12.16 -0.78 -21.79
N GLY A 274 -11.37 -1.55 -22.51
CA GLY A 274 -9.95 -1.74 -22.19
C GLY A 274 -9.38 -3.03 -22.75
N THR A 275 -8.20 -3.39 -22.27
CA THR A 275 -7.43 -4.57 -22.70
C THR A 275 -7.79 -5.83 -21.91
N ILE A 276 -8.24 -5.70 -20.65
CA ILE A 276 -8.65 -6.81 -19.80
C ILE A 276 -9.89 -7.49 -20.40
N LYS A 277 -9.81 -8.80 -20.57
CA LYS A 277 -10.92 -9.64 -21.09
C LYS A 277 -11.83 -10.16 -19.99
N ASP A 278 -11.31 -10.32 -18.77
CA ASP A 278 -12.12 -10.71 -17.63
C ASP A 278 -13.10 -9.59 -17.25
N LYS A 279 -14.37 -9.85 -17.41
CA LYS A 279 -15.47 -8.93 -17.11
C LYS A 279 -16.23 -9.33 -15.84
N THR A 280 -15.73 -10.29 -15.07
CA THR A 280 -16.38 -10.74 -13.85
C THR A 280 -16.51 -9.59 -12.85
N LYS A 281 -17.57 -9.66 -12.04
CA LYS A 281 -17.77 -8.74 -10.93
C LYS A 281 -16.68 -9.00 -9.90
N ILE A 282 -16.05 -7.95 -9.40
CA ILE A 282 -15.11 -8.03 -8.29
C ILE A 282 -15.89 -8.18 -6.99
N THR A 283 -15.41 -9.02 -6.11
CA THR A 283 -15.97 -9.32 -4.79
C THR A 283 -15.06 -8.81 -3.69
N ALA A 284 -15.56 -8.75 -2.44
CA ALA A 284 -14.72 -8.39 -1.30
C ALA A 284 -13.49 -9.30 -1.14
N ALA A 285 -13.61 -10.58 -1.50
CA ALA A 285 -12.48 -11.52 -1.47
C ALA A 285 -11.40 -11.22 -2.52
N ASP A 286 -11.77 -10.62 -3.66
CA ASP A 286 -10.81 -10.22 -4.69
C ASP A 286 -10.02 -8.97 -4.26
N GLU A 287 -10.58 -8.13 -3.37
CA GLU A 287 -9.92 -6.90 -2.90
C GLU A 287 -8.85 -7.16 -1.84
N ILE A 288 -8.88 -8.31 -1.18
CA ILE A 288 -7.89 -8.68 -0.17
C ILE A 288 -6.57 -9.00 -0.86
N GLU A 289 -5.55 -8.26 -0.51
CA GLU A 289 -4.19 -8.55 -0.97
C GLU A 289 -3.68 -9.86 -0.36
N LYS A 290 -2.95 -10.59 -1.12
CA LYS A 290 -2.21 -11.86 -1.05
C LYS A 290 -1.95 -12.45 0.35
#